data_30d3fed054c0f62eb39e3d847cdbab30
#
_entry.id   30d3fed054c0f62eb39e3d847cdbab30
#
_cell.length_a   1.000
_cell.length_b   1.000
_cell.length_c   1.000
_cell.angle_alpha   90.00
_cell.angle_beta   90.00
_cell.angle_gamma   90.00
#
_symmetry.space_group_name_H-M   'P 1'
#
loop_
_entity.id
_entity.type
_entity.pdbx_description
1 polymer ?
#
loop_
_entity_poly.entity_id
_entity_poly.type
_entity_poly.pdbx_seq_one_letter_code
_entity_poly.pdbx_strand_id
1 'polypeptide(L)'
;SNTDLRQVDTKLVAQYRKESGILQSSSVRVYYLDLIQAKMGEPSSQYSVSNRVAAIQTAFESLGVDSDKLNAQSTAVTSIDTALSQMQELSAQIQAMRLEIDQEISSLCDEVSDILQQLDKLNDDIVRTDAMNTTTADNFRDRRDTLITRLSEIMDIQSYERSSGETVILTGGGKPLLDKDGVTVSHVPAATTGSLISYSSGGITGIYAGKFDITQE
;
A
#
# COMPACT_ATOMS: atom_id res chain seq x y z
N SER A 1 -35.16 15.37 -14.66
CA SER A 1 -35.90 14.19 -14.18
C SER A 1 -35.12 13.52 -13.05
N ASN A 2 -35.78 12.83 -12.11
CA ASN A 2 -35.11 12.13 -11.00
C ASN A 2 -34.06 11.12 -11.47
N THR A 3 -34.23 10.57 -12.66
CA THR A 3 -33.29 9.62 -13.29
C THR A 3 -31.98 10.28 -13.67
N ASP A 4 -32.01 11.55 -14.11
CA ASP A 4 -30.80 12.28 -14.50
C ASP A 4 -29.97 12.69 -13.28
N LEU A 5 -30.61 13.07 -12.18
CA LEU A 5 -29.96 13.37 -10.92
C LEU A 5 -29.24 12.14 -10.34
N ARG A 6 -29.91 10.98 -10.37
CA ARG A 6 -29.31 9.73 -9.88
C ARG A 6 -28.10 9.26 -10.72
N GLN A 7 -28.14 9.50 -12.03
CA GLN A 7 -27.04 9.14 -12.94
C GLN A 7 -25.81 10.07 -12.78
N VAL A 8 -26.04 11.33 -12.44
CA VAL A 8 -24.98 12.29 -12.11
C VAL A 8 -24.33 11.92 -10.78
N ASP A 9 -25.13 11.54 -9.77
CA ASP A 9 -24.61 11.13 -8.46
C ASP A 9 -23.76 9.88 -8.52
N THR A 10 -24.14 8.87 -9.29
CA THR A 10 -23.32 7.65 -9.44
C THR A 10 -21.96 7.90 -10.09
N LYS A 11 -21.90 8.77 -11.09
CA LYS A 11 -20.62 9.18 -11.71
C LYS A 11 -19.74 9.97 -10.74
N LEU A 12 -20.33 10.88 -9.98
CA LEU A 12 -19.62 11.67 -8.98
C LEU A 12 -19.05 10.78 -7.87
N VAL A 13 -19.85 9.83 -7.38
CA VAL A 13 -19.42 8.85 -6.37
C VAL A 13 -18.29 7.97 -6.90
N ALA A 14 -18.37 7.49 -8.13
CA ALA A 14 -17.32 6.69 -8.75
C ALA A 14 -16.02 7.49 -8.90
N GLN A 15 -16.12 8.76 -9.30
CA GLN A 15 -14.96 9.65 -9.37
C GLN A 15 -14.38 9.93 -7.98
N TYR A 16 -15.20 10.23 -7.00
CA TYR A 16 -14.77 10.41 -5.62
C TYR A 16 -13.99 9.19 -5.08
N ARG A 17 -14.52 7.99 -5.27
CA ARG A 17 -13.86 6.74 -4.88
C ARG A 17 -12.50 6.58 -5.54
N LYS A 18 -12.41 6.86 -6.83
CA LYS A 18 -11.14 6.80 -7.57
C LYS A 18 -10.11 7.80 -7.03
N GLU A 19 -10.51 9.06 -6.83
CA GLU A 19 -9.62 10.10 -6.30
C GLU A 19 -9.20 9.80 -4.86
N SER A 20 -10.09 9.26 -4.03
CA SER A 20 -9.79 8.83 -2.67
C SER A 20 -8.71 7.73 -2.66
N GLY A 21 -8.80 6.74 -3.53
CA GLY A 21 -7.79 5.70 -3.68
C GLY A 21 -6.42 6.25 -4.13
N ILE A 22 -6.40 7.19 -5.08
CA ILE A 22 -5.17 7.87 -5.53
C ILE A 22 -4.54 8.66 -4.38
N LEU A 23 -5.35 9.40 -3.64
CA LEU A 23 -4.89 10.18 -2.48
C LEU A 23 -4.26 9.26 -1.42
N GLN A 24 -4.93 8.16 -1.08
CA GLN A 24 -4.43 7.21 -0.09
C GLN A 24 -3.12 6.56 -0.54
N SER A 25 -3.03 6.14 -1.81
CA SER A 25 -1.78 5.61 -2.39
C SER A 25 -0.63 6.63 -2.30
N SER A 26 -0.90 7.89 -2.60
CA SER A 26 0.09 8.97 -2.51
C SER A 26 0.52 9.22 -1.07
N SER A 27 -0.41 9.22 -0.13
CA SER A 27 -0.15 9.45 1.30
C SER A 27 0.75 8.36 1.88
N VAL A 28 0.48 7.08 1.58
CA VAL A 28 1.31 5.95 2.01
C VAL A 28 2.72 6.05 1.42
N ARG A 29 2.83 6.42 0.14
CA ARG A 29 4.13 6.61 -0.51
C ARG A 29 4.94 7.72 0.15
N VAL A 30 4.33 8.87 0.41
CA VAL A 30 4.98 10.00 1.10
C VAL A 30 5.43 9.57 2.48
N TYR A 31 4.57 8.91 3.25
CA TYR A 31 4.91 8.44 4.59
C TYR A 31 6.18 7.58 4.61
N TYR A 32 6.30 6.58 3.74
CA TYR A 32 7.48 5.71 3.71
C TYR A 32 8.72 6.41 3.14
N LEU A 33 8.56 7.33 2.18
CA LEU A 33 9.67 8.14 1.68
C LEU A 33 10.22 9.07 2.77
N ASP A 34 9.36 9.69 3.56
CA ASP A 34 9.75 10.54 4.69
C ASP A 34 10.49 9.72 5.77
N LEU A 35 10.02 8.50 6.06
CA LEU A 35 10.74 7.59 6.96
C LEU A 35 12.14 7.25 6.44
N ILE A 36 12.29 6.93 5.16
CA ILE A 36 13.60 6.64 4.55
C ILE A 36 14.48 7.89 4.62
N GLN A 37 13.97 9.05 4.28
CA GLN A 37 14.70 10.31 4.34
C GLN A 37 15.17 10.63 5.76
N ALA A 38 14.30 10.44 6.75
CA ALA A 38 14.66 10.62 8.16
C ALA A 38 15.80 9.68 8.61
N LYS A 39 15.85 8.44 8.09
CA LYS A 39 16.92 7.48 8.37
C LYS A 39 18.22 7.81 7.65
N MET A 40 18.16 8.37 6.45
CA MET A 40 19.35 8.83 5.72
C MET A 40 20.00 10.07 6.37
N GLY A 41 19.23 10.83 7.15
CA GLY A 41 19.62 12.09 7.76
C GLY A 41 19.63 13.26 6.77
N GLU A 42 19.47 14.46 7.30
CA GLU A 42 19.56 15.67 6.49
C GLU A 42 20.98 15.87 5.94
N PRO A 43 21.16 16.32 4.68
CA PRO A 43 22.48 16.56 4.09
C PRO A 43 23.38 17.51 4.92
N SER A 44 22.79 18.43 5.68
CA SER A 44 23.47 19.34 6.58
C SER A 44 23.97 18.69 7.88
N SER A 45 23.43 17.53 8.24
CA SER A 45 23.80 16.80 9.47
C SER A 45 25.13 16.07 9.30
N GLN A 46 26.05 16.23 10.26
CA GLN A 46 27.30 15.47 10.31
C GLN A 46 27.10 13.95 10.41
N TYR A 47 25.88 13.50 10.74
CA TYR A 47 25.49 12.09 10.85
C TYR A 47 24.81 11.58 9.59
N SER A 48 24.63 12.41 8.55
CA SER A 48 24.05 11.95 7.29
C SER A 48 24.99 11.00 6.55
N VAL A 49 24.40 10.09 5.76
CA VAL A 49 25.17 9.16 4.93
C VAL A 49 26.12 9.90 3.99
N SER A 50 25.69 11.02 3.39
CA SER A 50 26.49 11.83 2.49
C SER A 50 27.73 12.42 3.20
N ASN A 51 27.56 12.93 4.42
CA ASN A 51 28.70 13.49 5.18
C ASN A 51 29.62 12.41 5.72
N ARG A 52 29.14 11.21 6.01
CA ARG A 52 30.01 10.07 6.35
C ARG A 52 30.87 9.63 5.17
N VAL A 53 30.33 9.64 3.96
CA VAL A 53 31.12 9.37 2.74
C VAL A 53 32.15 10.48 2.50
N ALA A 54 31.77 11.75 2.66
CA ALA A 54 32.69 12.88 2.53
C ALA A 54 33.81 12.84 3.59
N ALA A 55 33.51 12.37 4.81
CA ALA A 55 34.51 12.20 5.87
C ALA A 55 35.59 11.17 5.50
N ILE A 56 35.27 10.12 4.74
CA ILE A 56 36.25 9.16 4.20
C ILE A 56 37.24 9.92 3.29
N GLN A 57 36.72 10.70 2.34
CA GLN A 57 37.57 11.47 1.44
C GLN A 57 38.50 12.39 2.18
N THR A 58 37.99 13.18 3.15
CA THR A 58 38.80 14.08 3.96
C THR A 58 39.89 13.35 4.76
N ALA A 59 39.54 12.17 5.31
CA ALA A 59 40.50 11.35 6.06
C ALA A 59 41.63 10.82 5.18
N PHE A 60 41.33 10.41 3.94
CA PHE A 60 42.33 9.98 2.96
C PHE A 60 43.18 11.13 2.43
N GLU A 61 42.64 12.32 2.24
CA GLU A 61 43.41 13.52 1.88
C GLU A 61 44.41 13.85 2.98
N SER A 62 44.02 13.80 4.26
CA SER A 62 44.89 13.98 5.40
C SER A 62 45.99 12.90 5.50
N LEU A 63 45.63 11.65 5.22
CA LEU A 63 46.55 10.53 5.17
C LEU A 63 47.59 10.69 4.04
N GLY A 64 47.21 11.27 2.91
CA GLY A 64 48.11 11.54 1.79
C GLY A 64 49.22 12.59 2.15
N VAL A 65 48.89 13.52 3.04
CA VAL A 65 49.86 14.52 3.54
C VAL A 65 50.75 13.97 4.66
N ASP A 66 50.18 13.20 5.58
CA ASP A 66 50.80 12.74 6.82
C ASP A 66 50.79 11.19 6.92
N SER A 67 51.25 10.50 5.88
CA SER A 67 51.10 9.03 5.73
C SER A 67 51.86 8.23 6.82
N ASP A 68 52.88 8.78 7.43
CA ASP A 68 53.67 8.18 8.50
C ASP A 68 53.06 8.38 9.90
N LYS A 69 52.06 9.26 10.03
CA LYS A 69 51.43 9.54 11.31
C LYS A 69 50.33 8.51 11.64
N LEU A 70 50.52 7.80 12.73
CA LEU A 70 49.56 6.80 13.23
C LEU A 70 48.15 7.40 13.41
N ASN A 71 48.07 8.67 13.81
CA ASN A 71 46.78 9.33 13.98
C ASN A 71 46.03 9.49 12.64
N ALA A 72 46.70 9.88 11.56
CA ALA A 72 46.07 9.98 10.23
C ALA A 72 45.60 8.61 9.72
N GLN A 73 46.43 7.57 9.91
CA GLN A 73 46.07 6.18 9.56
C GLN A 73 44.84 5.71 10.36
N SER A 74 44.82 5.93 11.67
CA SER A 74 43.70 5.57 12.55
C SER A 74 42.42 6.31 12.16
N THR A 75 42.50 7.60 11.82
CA THR A 75 41.36 8.41 11.40
C THR A 75 40.77 7.88 10.09
N ALA A 76 41.61 7.51 9.12
CA ALA A 76 41.16 6.95 7.86
C ALA A 76 40.39 5.61 8.05
N VAL A 77 40.94 4.71 8.87
CA VAL A 77 40.28 3.45 9.20
C VAL A 77 38.93 3.68 9.91
N THR A 78 38.94 4.54 10.94
CA THR A 78 37.72 4.84 11.70
C THR A 78 36.63 5.48 10.84
N SER A 79 37.00 6.33 9.88
CA SER A 79 36.00 6.94 8.97
C SER A 79 35.34 5.90 8.07
N ILE A 80 36.09 4.91 7.60
CA ILE A 80 35.53 3.79 6.81
C ILE A 80 34.62 2.94 7.68
N ASP A 81 35.07 2.51 8.86
CA ASP A 81 34.28 1.66 9.77
C ASP A 81 32.97 2.35 10.16
N THR A 82 33.00 3.64 10.43
CA THR A 82 31.80 4.43 10.77
C THR A 82 30.82 4.48 9.60
N ALA A 83 31.30 4.72 8.37
CA ALA A 83 30.47 4.78 7.19
C ALA A 83 29.86 3.42 6.87
N LEU A 84 30.65 2.35 6.94
CA LEU A 84 30.17 0.98 6.71
C LEU A 84 29.11 0.57 7.73
N SER A 85 29.34 0.84 9.01
CA SER A 85 28.38 0.55 10.07
C SER A 85 27.07 1.27 9.85
N GLN A 86 27.09 2.53 9.45
CA GLN A 86 25.89 3.30 9.16
C GLN A 86 25.16 2.78 7.92
N MET A 87 25.86 2.38 6.87
CA MET A 87 25.25 1.76 5.69
C MET A 87 24.61 0.42 6.01
N GLN A 88 25.23 -0.41 6.85
CA GLN A 88 24.68 -1.67 7.32
C GLN A 88 23.41 -1.44 8.15
N GLU A 89 23.43 -0.47 9.07
CA GLU A 89 22.26 -0.10 9.86
C GLU A 89 21.10 0.40 8.98
N LEU A 90 21.38 1.29 8.02
CA LEU A 90 20.39 1.78 7.08
C LEU A 90 19.79 0.64 6.25
N SER A 91 20.62 -0.27 5.76
CA SER A 91 20.17 -1.45 5.03
C SER A 91 19.25 -2.32 5.89
N ALA A 92 19.62 -2.58 7.14
CA ALA A 92 18.78 -3.36 8.08
C ALA A 92 17.43 -2.68 8.35
N GLN A 93 17.42 -1.35 8.53
CA GLN A 93 16.20 -0.59 8.76
C GLN A 93 15.28 -0.61 7.51
N ILE A 94 15.83 -0.49 6.30
CA ILE A 94 15.06 -0.61 5.06
C ILE A 94 14.47 -2.01 4.92
N GLN A 95 15.22 -3.06 5.24
CA GLN A 95 14.70 -4.43 5.20
C GLN A 95 13.59 -4.64 6.24
N ALA A 96 13.71 -4.07 7.44
CA ALA A 96 12.67 -4.12 8.45
C ALA A 96 11.39 -3.40 8.00
N MET A 97 11.49 -2.21 7.39
CA MET A 97 10.33 -1.51 6.81
C MET A 97 9.67 -2.33 5.68
N ARG A 98 10.47 -2.99 4.83
CA ARG A 98 9.91 -3.86 3.78
C ARG A 98 9.12 -5.02 4.35
N LEU A 99 9.57 -5.62 5.44
CA LEU A 99 8.84 -6.68 6.12
C LEU A 99 7.54 -6.16 6.76
N GLU A 100 7.58 -4.98 7.37
CA GLU A 100 6.39 -4.32 7.94
C GLU A 100 5.35 -4.03 6.86
N ILE A 101 5.75 -3.46 5.72
CA ILE A 101 4.86 -3.23 4.56
C ILE A 101 4.25 -4.54 4.07
N ASP A 102 5.03 -5.61 4.00
CA ASP A 102 4.59 -6.92 3.54
C ASP A 102 3.52 -7.53 4.48
N GLN A 103 3.70 -7.36 5.79
CA GLN A 103 2.70 -7.76 6.79
C GLN A 103 1.44 -6.89 6.71
N GLU A 104 1.57 -5.58 6.47
CA GLU A 104 0.44 -4.69 6.28
C GLU A 104 -0.36 -5.06 5.03
N ILE A 105 0.31 -5.44 3.94
CA ILE A 105 -0.34 -5.97 2.73
C ILE A 105 -1.18 -7.20 3.06
N SER A 106 -0.66 -8.14 3.86
CA SER A 106 -1.42 -9.32 4.29
C SER A 106 -2.69 -8.93 5.05
N SER A 107 -2.56 -8.02 6.02
CA SER A 107 -3.70 -7.53 6.80
C SER A 107 -4.76 -6.85 5.94
N LEU A 108 -4.35 -6.11 4.91
CA LEU A 108 -5.26 -5.47 3.97
C LEU A 108 -5.96 -6.49 3.05
N CYS A 109 -5.29 -7.57 2.67
CA CYS A 109 -5.92 -8.67 1.94
C CYS A 109 -7.00 -9.35 2.75
N ASP A 110 -6.77 -9.55 4.05
CA ASP A 110 -7.78 -10.09 4.97
C ASP A 110 -8.97 -9.12 5.08
N GLU A 111 -8.72 -7.82 5.26
CA GLU A 111 -9.77 -6.79 5.28
C GLU A 111 -10.59 -6.77 3.98
N VAL A 112 -9.94 -6.87 2.82
CA VAL A 112 -10.61 -6.94 1.51
C VAL A 112 -11.52 -8.16 1.45
N SER A 113 -11.05 -9.32 1.87
CA SER A 113 -11.85 -10.55 1.89
C SER A 113 -13.07 -10.43 2.79
N ASP A 114 -12.91 -9.85 3.97
CA ASP A 114 -14.01 -9.60 4.91
C ASP A 114 -15.04 -8.62 4.34
N ILE A 115 -14.58 -7.56 3.68
CA ILE A 115 -15.46 -6.60 3.01
C ILE A 115 -16.27 -7.29 1.90
N LEU A 116 -15.61 -8.10 1.05
CA LEU A 116 -16.29 -8.81 -0.04
C LEU A 116 -17.36 -9.78 0.47
N GLN A 117 -17.09 -10.52 1.56
CA GLN A 117 -18.07 -11.38 2.19
C GLN A 117 -19.26 -10.61 2.80
N GLN A 118 -19.00 -9.42 3.38
CA GLN A 118 -20.07 -8.56 3.89
C GLN A 118 -20.92 -7.99 2.75
N LEU A 119 -20.30 -7.60 1.64
CA LEU A 119 -20.99 -7.10 0.45
C LEU A 119 -21.86 -8.17 -0.20
N ASP A 120 -21.38 -9.42 -0.23
CA ASP A 120 -22.16 -10.57 -0.72
C ASP A 120 -23.45 -10.74 0.10
N LYS A 121 -23.35 -10.79 1.41
CA LYS A 121 -24.51 -10.86 2.31
C LYS A 121 -25.47 -9.67 2.13
N LEU A 122 -24.93 -8.46 1.95
CA LEU A 122 -25.75 -7.27 1.73
C LEU A 122 -26.46 -7.31 0.37
N ASN A 123 -25.85 -7.87 -0.67
CA ASN A 123 -26.51 -8.10 -1.95
C ASN A 123 -27.74 -9.00 -1.77
N ASP A 124 -27.59 -10.13 -1.07
CA ASP A 124 -28.69 -11.04 -0.77
C ASP A 124 -29.81 -10.37 0.05
N ASP A 125 -29.44 -9.59 1.05
CA ASP A 125 -30.40 -8.88 1.91
C ASP A 125 -31.15 -7.80 1.13
N ILE A 126 -30.49 -7.06 0.24
CA ILE A 126 -31.13 -6.05 -0.62
C ILE A 126 -32.14 -6.72 -1.56
N VAL A 127 -31.74 -7.76 -2.29
CA VAL A 127 -32.61 -8.47 -3.22
C VAL A 127 -33.85 -9.02 -2.50
N ARG A 128 -33.67 -9.61 -1.32
CA ARG A 128 -34.74 -10.17 -0.51
C ARG A 128 -35.69 -9.08 0.01
N THR A 129 -35.16 -7.96 0.44
CA THR A 129 -35.92 -6.86 1.04
C THR A 129 -36.65 -6.05 -0.02
N ASP A 130 -36.06 -5.85 -1.19
CA ASP A 130 -36.74 -5.24 -2.35
C ASP A 130 -37.96 -6.05 -2.81
N ALA A 131 -37.83 -7.38 -2.81
CA ALA A 131 -38.94 -8.26 -3.13
C ALA A 131 -40.11 -8.14 -2.12
N MET A 132 -39.83 -7.73 -0.86
CA MET A 132 -40.83 -7.54 0.19
C MET A 132 -41.37 -6.11 0.26
N ASN A 133 -40.86 -5.18 -0.56
CA ASN A 133 -41.31 -3.77 -0.64
C ASN A 133 -41.16 -3.02 0.70
N THR A 134 -40.08 -3.22 1.46
CA THR A 134 -39.84 -2.62 2.77
C THR A 134 -38.80 -1.50 2.68
N THR A 135 -38.93 -0.47 3.53
CA THR A 135 -37.98 0.66 3.62
C THR A 135 -36.61 0.29 4.21
N THR A 136 -36.44 -0.95 4.62
CA THR A 136 -35.19 -1.46 5.24
C THR A 136 -34.07 -1.61 4.22
N ALA A 137 -34.38 -1.71 2.92
CA ALA A 137 -33.42 -1.83 1.85
C ALA A 137 -32.46 -0.64 1.75
N ASP A 138 -32.90 0.56 2.09
CA ASP A 138 -32.04 1.75 2.02
C ASP A 138 -30.89 1.70 3.03
N ASN A 139 -31.13 1.19 4.24
CA ASN A 139 -30.09 0.99 5.24
C ASN A 139 -29.01 -0.02 4.77
N PHE A 140 -29.40 -1.06 4.05
CA PHE A 140 -28.47 -2.02 3.49
C PHE A 140 -27.67 -1.41 2.34
N ARG A 141 -28.30 -0.55 1.52
CA ARG A 141 -27.61 0.19 0.45
C ARG A 141 -26.59 1.18 1.00
N ASP A 142 -26.92 1.93 2.04
CA ASP A 142 -26.00 2.88 2.70
C ASP A 142 -24.79 2.14 3.28
N ARG A 143 -25.01 1.00 3.92
CA ARG A 143 -23.94 0.17 4.45
C ARG A 143 -23.06 -0.41 3.34
N ARG A 144 -23.68 -0.88 2.24
CA ARG A 144 -22.97 -1.36 1.05
C ARG A 144 -22.09 -0.27 0.47
N ASP A 145 -22.60 0.94 0.31
CA ASP A 145 -21.86 2.07 -0.24
C ASP A 145 -20.67 2.47 0.63
N THR A 146 -20.80 2.38 1.95
CA THR A 146 -19.70 2.59 2.89
C THR A 146 -18.60 1.56 2.70
N LEU A 147 -18.94 0.28 2.58
CA LEU A 147 -17.98 -0.80 2.35
C LEU A 147 -17.29 -0.70 0.98
N ILE A 148 -18.03 -0.34 -0.07
CA ILE A 148 -17.44 -0.13 -1.40
C ILE A 148 -16.47 1.07 -1.37
N THR A 149 -16.81 2.13 -0.66
CA THR A 149 -15.91 3.28 -0.49
C THR A 149 -14.64 2.86 0.23
N ARG A 150 -14.75 2.11 1.33
CA ARG A 150 -13.58 1.57 2.03
C ARG A 150 -12.73 0.68 1.15
N LEU A 151 -13.35 -0.21 0.37
CA LEU A 151 -12.64 -1.07 -0.57
C LEU A 151 -11.87 -0.26 -1.63
N SER A 152 -12.46 0.84 -2.11
CA SER A 152 -11.81 1.73 -3.09
C SER A 152 -10.61 2.52 -2.54
N GLU A 153 -10.51 2.67 -1.22
CA GLU A 153 -9.33 3.24 -0.55
C GLU A 153 -8.17 2.25 -0.48
N ILE A 154 -8.49 0.94 -0.44
CA ILE A 154 -7.48 -0.13 -0.37
C ILE A 154 -6.98 -0.51 -1.76
N MET A 155 -7.88 -0.60 -2.75
CA MET A 155 -7.54 -1.07 -4.08
C MET A 155 -8.37 -0.40 -5.18
N ASP A 156 -7.83 -0.36 -6.40
CA ASP A 156 -8.56 0.16 -7.56
C ASP A 156 -9.66 -0.83 -7.98
N ILE A 157 -10.91 -0.37 -7.91
CA ILE A 157 -12.09 -1.17 -8.22
C ILE A 157 -13.03 -0.45 -9.19
N GLN A 158 -13.81 -1.26 -9.90
CA GLN A 158 -14.97 -0.83 -10.66
C GLN A 158 -16.20 -1.50 -10.07
N SER A 159 -17.26 -0.74 -9.84
CA SER A 159 -18.53 -1.27 -9.32
C SER A 159 -19.71 -0.82 -10.17
N TYR A 160 -20.66 -1.72 -10.38
CA TYR A 160 -21.94 -1.41 -11.02
C TYR A 160 -23.07 -2.24 -10.40
N GLU A 161 -24.29 -1.71 -10.46
CA GLU A 161 -25.46 -2.37 -9.94
C GLU A 161 -26.25 -3.03 -11.08
N ARG A 162 -26.68 -4.26 -10.87
CA ARG A 162 -27.58 -5.00 -11.76
C ARG A 162 -29.04 -4.53 -11.57
N SER A 163 -29.88 -4.86 -12.52
CA SER A 163 -31.33 -4.62 -12.42
C SER A 163 -32.00 -5.36 -11.26
N SER A 164 -31.37 -6.41 -10.73
CA SER A 164 -31.80 -7.15 -9.53
C SER A 164 -31.53 -6.40 -8.22
N GLY A 165 -30.73 -5.31 -8.24
CA GLY A 165 -30.25 -4.59 -7.05
C GLY A 165 -28.90 -5.08 -6.52
N GLU A 166 -28.36 -6.16 -7.05
CA GLU A 166 -27.04 -6.69 -6.70
C GLU A 166 -25.92 -5.78 -7.24
N THR A 167 -24.91 -5.57 -6.46
CA THR A 167 -23.68 -4.88 -6.90
C THR A 167 -22.62 -5.89 -7.29
N VAL A 168 -22.03 -5.68 -8.46
CA VAL A 168 -20.86 -6.40 -8.96
C VAL A 168 -19.63 -5.53 -8.74
N ILE A 169 -18.53 -6.15 -8.31
CA ILE A 169 -17.25 -5.49 -8.10
C ILE A 169 -16.18 -6.20 -8.92
N LEU A 170 -15.43 -5.41 -9.67
CA LEU A 170 -14.30 -5.85 -10.46
C LEU A 170 -13.05 -5.11 -9.99
N THR A 171 -11.88 -5.70 -10.21
CA THR A 171 -10.62 -4.96 -10.10
C THR A 171 -10.53 -3.88 -11.18
N GLY A 172 -9.63 -2.90 -11.04
CA GLY A 172 -9.32 -1.93 -12.09
C GLY A 172 -8.95 -2.60 -13.44
N GLY A 173 -8.37 -3.81 -13.39
CA GLY A 173 -8.06 -4.64 -14.57
C GLY A 173 -9.24 -5.49 -15.08
N GLY A 174 -10.44 -5.39 -14.49
CA GLY A 174 -11.66 -6.07 -14.95
C GLY A 174 -11.84 -7.51 -14.45
N LYS A 175 -11.01 -8.01 -13.51
CA LYS A 175 -11.24 -9.32 -12.88
C LYS A 175 -12.36 -9.23 -11.84
N PRO A 176 -13.31 -10.19 -11.78
CA PRO A 176 -14.37 -10.19 -10.80
C PRO A 176 -13.82 -10.43 -9.38
N LEU A 177 -14.24 -9.58 -8.43
CA LEU A 177 -14.04 -9.74 -6.99
C LEU A 177 -15.32 -10.15 -6.28
N LEU A 178 -16.44 -9.61 -6.73
CA LEU A 178 -17.78 -9.96 -6.30
C LEU A 178 -18.70 -9.98 -7.52
N ASP A 179 -19.23 -11.15 -7.87
CA ASP A 179 -20.19 -11.34 -8.95
C ASP A 179 -21.41 -12.13 -8.45
N LYS A 180 -21.26 -13.42 -8.20
CA LYS A 180 -22.26 -14.26 -7.53
C LYS A 180 -21.85 -14.51 -6.10
N ASP A 181 -20.59 -14.81 -5.91
CA ASP A 181 -19.94 -15.06 -4.63
C ASP A 181 -18.71 -14.12 -4.52
N GLY A 182 -18.37 -13.71 -3.32
CA GLY A 182 -17.15 -12.94 -3.06
C GLY A 182 -15.91 -13.83 -3.11
N VAL A 183 -14.87 -13.39 -3.83
CA VAL A 183 -13.58 -14.11 -3.84
C VAL A 183 -12.78 -13.84 -2.56
N THR A 184 -11.93 -14.78 -2.18
CA THR A 184 -10.94 -14.57 -1.13
C THR A 184 -9.68 -13.98 -1.75
N VAL A 185 -9.21 -12.89 -1.18
CA VAL A 185 -7.93 -12.25 -1.54
C VAL A 185 -6.93 -12.56 -0.44
N SER A 186 -5.78 -13.11 -0.80
CA SER A 186 -4.77 -13.47 0.19
C SER A 186 -3.37 -13.06 -0.23
N HIS A 187 -2.54 -12.77 0.75
CA HIS A 187 -1.11 -12.56 0.60
C HIS A 187 -0.38 -13.28 1.73
N VAL A 188 0.68 -13.98 1.38
CA VAL A 188 1.53 -14.64 2.37
C VAL A 188 2.78 -13.79 2.56
N PRO A 189 2.94 -13.12 3.72
CA PRO A 189 4.08 -12.27 3.96
C PRO A 189 5.37 -13.08 4.08
N ALA A 190 6.50 -12.45 3.75
CA ALA A 190 7.82 -13.06 3.91
C ALA A 190 8.10 -13.35 5.39
N ALA A 191 8.66 -14.53 5.68
CA ALA A 191 8.96 -14.94 7.05
C ALA A 191 10.15 -14.18 7.66
N THR A 192 11.04 -13.64 6.82
CA THR A 192 12.28 -12.96 7.25
C THR A 192 12.61 -11.77 6.37
N THR A 193 13.34 -10.80 6.94
CA THR A 193 13.81 -9.61 6.24
C THR A 193 14.74 -9.89 5.05
N GLY A 194 15.40 -11.05 5.03
CA GLY A 194 16.30 -11.46 3.95
C GLY A 194 15.62 -12.17 2.77
N SER A 195 14.33 -12.47 2.88
CA SER A 195 13.58 -13.09 1.80
C SER A 195 13.31 -12.08 0.68
N LEU A 196 13.56 -12.49 -0.56
CA LEU A 196 13.13 -11.72 -1.72
C LEU A 196 11.60 -11.77 -1.78
N ILE A 197 10.98 -10.62 -1.58
CA ILE A 197 9.53 -10.49 -1.77
C ILE A 197 9.28 -10.52 -3.28
N SER A 198 8.84 -11.66 -3.79
CA SER A 198 8.44 -11.81 -5.18
C SER A 198 6.93 -11.59 -5.31
N TYR A 199 6.54 -10.79 -6.28
CA TYR A 199 5.14 -10.50 -6.54
C TYR A 199 4.79 -10.92 -7.95
N SER A 200 3.74 -11.68 -8.11
CA SER A 200 3.17 -11.90 -9.43
C SER A 200 2.18 -10.77 -9.75
N SER A 201 2.20 -10.29 -10.98
CA SER A 201 1.32 -9.21 -11.43
C SER A 201 -0.09 -9.75 -11.66
N GLY A 202 -0.91 -9.78 -10.61
CA GLY A 202 -2.30 -10.23 -10.67
C GLY A 202 -3.29 -9.23 -11.28
N GLY A 203 -2.86 -8.05 -11.72
CA GLY A 203 -3.73 -7.02 -12.29
C GLY A 203 -4.52 -6.22 -11.26
N ILE A 204 -4.13 -6.27 -9.98
CA ILE A 204 -4.63 -5.38 -8.93
C ILE A 204 -3.73 -4.15 -8.89
N THR A 205 -4.35 -2.98 -9.02
CA THR A 205 -3.72 -1.69 -8.78
C THR A 205 -4.42 -1.06 -7.57
N GLY A 206 -3.66 -0.67 -6.57
CA GLY A 206 -4.16 -0.07 -5.33
C GLY A 206 -3.07 0.69 -4.60
N ILE A 207 -3.24 0.91 -3.31
CA ILE A 207 -2.29 1.63 -2.45
C ILE A 207 -0.87 1.07 -2.58
N TYR A 208 -0.76 -0.25 -2.69
CA TYR A 208 0.50 -0.98 -2.81
C TYR A 208 0.76 -1.46 -4.24
N ALA A 209 0.30 -0.71 -5.21
CA ALA A 209 0.29 -0.94 -6.65
C ALA A 209 1.15 -2.10 -7.17
N GLY A 210 0.50 -3.10 -7.75
CA GLY A 210 1.12 -4.08 -8.62
C GLY A 210 1.61 -5.35 -7.94
N LYS A 211 1.12 -5.69 -6.72
CA LYS A 211 1.79 -6.74 -5.94
C LYS A 211 0.87 -7.74 -5.25
N PHE A 212 -0.36 -7.89 -5.71
CA PHE A 212 -1.25 -8.93 -5.21
C PHE A 212 -1.44 -10.04 -6.24
N ASP A 213 -1.33 -11.27 -5.77
CA ASP A 213 -1.83 -12.43 -6.49
C ASP A 213 -3.27 -12.70 -6.05
N ILE A 214 -4.19 -12.64 -7.01
CA ILE A 214 -5.54 -13.17 -6.81
C ILE A 214 -5.47 -14.62 -7.29
N THR A 215 -5.37 -15.55 -6.37
CA THR A 215 -5.60 -16.95 -6.67
C THR A 215 -7.09 -17.18 -6.68
N GLN A 216 -7.63 -17.50 -7.86
CA GLN A 216 -8.92 -18.15 -7.95
C GLN A 216 -8.68 -19.63 -7.66
N GLU A 217 -9.12 -20.14 -6.52
CA GLU A 217 -9.40 -21.55 -6.33
C GLU A 217 -10.84 -21.87 -6.77
#